data_5e115a6a067b91dad924320914dc1933
#
_entry.id   5e115a6a067b91dad924320914dc1933
#
_cell.length_a   1.000
_cell.length_b   1.000
_cell.length_c   1.000
_cell.angle_alpha   90.00
_cell.angle_beta   90.00
_cell.angle_gamma   90.00
#
_symmetry.space_group_name_H-M   'P 1'
#
loop_
_entity.id
_entity.type
_entity.pdbx_description
1 polymer ?
#
loop_
_entity_poly.entity_id
_entity_poly.type
_entity_poly.pdbx_seq_one_letter_code
_entity_poly.pdbx_strand_id
1 'polypeptide(L)'
;MLAAANMDPQTNEHPEKLDLERRPNRHLAFGAGIHFCLGHQLARIEGACALKALFRRWPKLELAVDVSQIKWRRRPGMRAI
;
A
#
# COMPACT_ATOMS: atom_id res chain seq x y z
N MET A 1 -6.42 -12.53 -7.31
CA MET A 1 -6.74 -11.37 -6.43
C MET A 1 -5.55 -10.41 -6.46
N LEU A 2 -5.77 -9.11 -6.66
CA LEU A 2 -4.70 -8.10 -6.88
C LEU A 2 -3.68 -8.05 -5.74
N ALA A 3 -4.14 -8.15 -4.49
CA ALA A 3 -3.24 -8.14 -3.33
C ALA A 3 -2.27 -9.35 -3.33
N ALA A 4 -2.75 -10.54 -3.69
CA ALA A 4 -1.90 -11.73 -3.78
C ALA A 4 -0.89 -11.62 -4.94
N ALA A 5 -1.31 -11.07 -6.07
CA ALA A 5 -0.41 -10.84 -7.20
C ALA A 5 0.72 -9.84 -6.88
N ASN A 6 0.44 -8.83 -6.05
CA ASN A 6 1.48 -7.91 -5.59
C ASN A 6 2.50 -8.56 -4.62
N MET A 7 2.11 -9.68 -4.00
CA MET A 7 2.96 -10.45 -3.06
C MET A 7 3.67 -11.62 -3.73
N ASP A 8 3.60 -11.72 -5.06
CA ASP A 8 4.30 -12.76 -5.82
C ASP A 8 5.81 -12.48 -5.89
N PRO A 9 6.65 -13.33 -5.31
CA PRO A 9 8.10 -13.12 -5.28
C PRO A 9 8.76 -13.29 -6.67
N GLN A 10 8.09 -13.92 -7.63
CA GLN A 10 8.58 -14.01 -9.00
C GLN A 10 8.47 -12.68 -9.75
N THR A 11 7.55 -11.82 -9.31
CA THR A 11 7.32 -10.51 -9.94
C THR A 11 7.96 -9.37 -9.13
N ASN A 12 7.93 -9.47 -7.82
CA ASN A 12 8.43 -8.45 -6.89
C ASN A 12 9.39 -9.10 -5.89
N GLU A 13 10.65 -8.76 -5.94
CA GLU A 13 11.65 -9.25 -4.99
C GLU A 13 11.32 -8.75 -3.58
N HIS A 14 11.32 -9.66 -2.59
CA HIS A 14 10.98 -9.35 -1.20
C HIS A 14 9.67 -8.56 -1.05
N PRO A 15 8.52 -9.07 -1.55
CA PRO A 15 7.28 -8.31 -1.61
C PRO A 15 6.71 -7.96 -0.22
N GLU A 16 7.13 -8.67 0.83
CA GLU A 16 6.77 -8.43 2.23
C GLU A 16 7.45 -7.20 2.83
N LYS A 17 8.54 -6.71 2.21
CA LYS A 17 9.29 -5.54 2.71
C LYS A 17 8.71 -4.25 2.15
N LEU A 18 8.48 -3.28 3.03
CA LEU A 18 8.23 -1.91 2.61
C LEU A 18 9.53 -1.30 2.12
N ASP A 19 9.61 -1.08 0.81
CA ASP A 19 10.75 -0.48 0.13
C ASP A 19 10.27 0.69 -0.72
N LEU A 20 10.59 1.91 -0.26
CA LEU A 20 10.17 3.16 -0.93
C LEU A 20 10.99 3.46 -2.19
N GLU A 21 12.15 2.82 -2.34
CA GLU A 21 13.06 2.99 -3.48
C GLU A 21 12.98 1.84 -4.49
N ARG A 22 12.06 0.90 -4.29
CA ARG A 22 11.91 -0.28 -5.14
C ARG A 22 11.91 0.05 -6.64
N ARG A 23 12.82 -0.59 -7.37
CA ARG A 23 12.94 -0.50 -8.83
C ARG A 23 13.17 -1.89 -9.43
N PRO A 24 12.36 -2.37 -10.39
CA PRO A 24 11.10 -1.81 -10.85
C PRO A 24 9.98 -1.98 -9.82
N ASN A 25 9.01 -1.07 -9.81
CA ASN A 25 7.82 -1.17 -8.96
C ASN A 25 6.61 -1.62 -9.82
N ARG A 26 6.36 -2.92 -9.87
CA ARG A 26 5.35 -3.56 -10.72
C ARG A 26 4.08 -3.92 -9.94
N HIS A 27 3.46 -2.94 -9.30
CA HIS A 27 2.26 -3.21 -8.52
C HIS A 27 0.97 -3.14 -9.38
N LEU A 28 0.00 -3.96 -9.02
CA LEU A 28 -1.35 -3.98 -9.59
C LEU A 28 -2.39 -3.28 -8.70
N ALA A 29 -1.96 -2.36 -7.82
CA ALA A 29 -2.88 -1.68 -6.89
C ALA A 29 -3.99 -0.90 -7.60
N PHE A 30 -3.72 -0.41 -8.81
CA PHE A 30 -4.69 0.28 -9.66
C PHE A 30 -5.22 -0.59 -10.81
N GLY A 31 -5.03 -1.90 -10.75
CA GLY A 31 -5.40 -2.82 -11.83
C GLY A 31 -4.45 -2.76 -13.02
N ALA A 32 -4.89 -3.31 -14.15
CA ALA A 32 -4.13 -3.33 -15.40
C ALA A 32 -5.06 -3.39 -16.62
N GLY A 33 -4.52 -3.08 -17.82
CA GLY A 33 -5.24 -3.15 -19.10
C GLY A 33 -6.45 -2.24 -19.13
N ILE A 34 -7.54 -2.73 -19.74
CA ILE A 34 -8.79 -1.95 -19.91
C ILE A 34 -9.50 -1.62 -18.59
N HIS A 35 -9.15 -2.30 -17.49
CA HIS A 35 -9.68 -2.06 -16.15
C HIS A 35 -8.76 -1.22 -15.26
N PHE A 36 -7.73 -0.60 -15.83
CA PHE A 36 -6.86 0.30 -15.07
C PHE A 36 -7.68 1.41 -14.43
N CYS A 37 -7.43 1.68 -13.15
CA CYS A 37 -8.23 2.61 -12.36
C CYS A 37 -8.24 4.02 -12.96
N LEU A 38 -9.41 4.51 -13.33
CA LEU A 38 -9.59 5.86 -13.87
C LEU A 38 -9.17 6.95 -12.85
N GLY A 39 -9.42 6.70 -11.57
CA GLY A 39 -9.12 7.62 -10.47
C GLY A 39 -7.68 7.55 -9.93
N HIS A 40 -6.78 6.80 -10.54
CA HIS A 40 -5.43 6.57 -10.01
C HIS A 40 -4.62 7.87 -9.79
N GLN A 41 -4.78 8.86 -10.65
CA GLN A 41 -4.11 10.16 -10.51
C GLN A 41 -4.59 10.89 -9.26
N LEU A 42 -5.92 10.97 -9.08
CA LEU A 42 -6.53 11.60 -7.91
C LEU A 42 -6.10 10.89 -6.62
N ALA A 43 -6.19 9.55 -6.59
CA ALA A 43 -5.78 8.75 -5.43
C ALA A 43 -4.30 8.98 -5.04
N ARG A 44 -3.40 9.16 -6.01
CA ARG A 44 -2.00 9.49 -5.75
C ARG A 44 -1.83 10.88 -5.15
N ILE A 45 -2.55 11.87 -5.64
CA ILE A 45 -2.53 13.24 -5.11
C ILE A 45 -3.08 13.25 -3.69
N GLU A 46 -4.23 12.63 -3.46
CA GLU A 46 -4.85 12.53 -2.13
C GLU A 46 -3.94 11.82 -1.14
N GLY A 47 -3.36 10.68 -1.52
CA GLY A 47 -2.42 9.94 -0.67
C GLY A 47 -1.18 10.76 -0.33
N ALA A 48 -0.58 11.44 -1.29
CA ALA A 48 0.58 12.30 -1.08
C ALA A 48 0.25 13.48 -0.15
N CYS A 49 -0.90 14.13 -0.34
CA CYS A 49 -1.35 15.25 0.50
C CYS A 49 -1.64 14.77 1.93
N ALA A 50 -2.34 13.65 2.09
CA ALA A 50 -2.69 13.09 3.38
C ALA A 50 -1.44 12.69 4.20
N LEU A 51 -0.51 11.94 3.59
CA LEU A 51 0.73 11.54 4.25
C LEU A 51 1.60 12.74 4.61
N LYS A 52 1.71 13.71 3.71
CA LYS A 52 2.46 14.94 3.98
C LYS A 52 1.86 15.74 5.14
N ALA A 53 0.54 15.87 5.20
CA ALA A 53 -0.16 16.55 6.29
C ALA A 53 0.03 15.77 7.62
N LEU A 54 -0.10 14.45 7.59
CA LEU A 54 0.07 13.58 8.74
C LEU A 54 1.46 13.73 9.37
N PHE A 55 2.53 13.53 8.58
CA PHE A 55 3.90 13.60 9.09
C PHE A 55 4.37 15.01 9.42
N ARG A 56 3.78 16.05 8.81
CA ARG A 56 4.01 17.43 9.23
C ARG A 56 3.39 17.71 10.61
N ARG A 57 2.22 17.16 10.88
CA ARG A 57 1.51 17.36 12.14
C ARG A 57 2.10 16.52 13.27
N TRP A 58 2.52 15.28 12.95
CA TRP A 58 3.05 14.33 13.91
C TRP A 58 4.35 13.68 13.38
N PRO A 59 5.48 14.42 13.44
CA PRO A 59 6.75 13.92 12.87
C PRO A 59 7.33 12.70 13.60
N LYS A 60 6.88 12.43 14.83
CA LYS A 60 7.27 11.27 15.65
C LYS A 60 6.14 10.24 15.77
N LEU A 61 5.34 10.11 14.72
CA LEU A 61 4.27 9.11 14.70
C LEU A 61 4.85 7.71 14.80
N GLU A 62 4.34 6.92 15.74
CA GLU A 62 4.75 5.53 15.96
C GLU A 62 3.53 4.65 16.25
N LEU A 63 3.72 3.34 16.21
CA LEU A 63 2.67 2.40 16.57
C LEU A 63 2.42 2.45 18.08
N ALA A 64 1.15 2.54 18.48
CA ALA A 64 0.75 2.51 19.90
C ALA A 64 0.83 1.11 20.51
N VAL A 65 0.97 0.06 19.69
CA VAL A 65 1.03 -1.33 20.10
C VAL A 65 2.10 -2.06 19.30
N ASP A 66 2.60 -3.18 19.80
CA ASP A 66 3.49 -4.05 19.06
C ASP A 66 2.81 -4.59 17.78
N VAL A 67 3.60 -4.81 16.72
CA VAL A 67 3.10 -5.34 15.43
C VAL A 67 2.36 -6.66 15.60
N SER A 68 2.79 -7.51 16.54
CA SER A 68 2.16 -8.80 16.84
C SER A 68 0.74 -8.67 17.43
N GLN A 69 0.40 -7.51 17.98
CA GLN A 69 -0.90 -7.22 18.57
C GLN A 69 -1.90 -6.65 17.57
N ILE A 70 -1.47 -6.34 16.34
CA ILE A 70 -2.33 -5.81 15.27
C ILE A 70 -3.31 -6.90 14.84
N LYS A 71 -4.62 -6.63 14.99
CA LYS A 71 -5.70 -7.52 14.56
C LYS A 71 -6.18 -7.15 13.17
N TRP A 72 -5.85 -7.97 12.19
CA TRP A 72 -6.26 -7.77 10.81
C TRP A 72 -7.72 -8.19 10.58
N ARG A 73 -8.52 -7.29 10.04
CA ARG A 73 -9.89 -7.61 9.61
C ARG A 73 -9.87 -8.27 8.23
N ARG A 74 -10.54 -9.42 8.11
CA ARG A 74 -10.77 -10.06 6.81
C ARG A 74 -11.91 -9.34 6.10
N ARG A 75 -11.63 -8.73 4.95
CA ARG A 75 -12.65 -8.21 4.04
C ARG A 75 -12.40 -8.75 2.64
N PRO A 76 -13.45 -9.04 1.83
CA PRO A 76 -13.28 -9.44 0.43
C PRO A 76 -12.47 -8.38 -0.32
N GLY A 77 -11.33 -8.79 -0.88
CA GLY A 77 -10.48 -7.95 -1.72
C GLY A 77 -9.48 -7.04 -1.01
N MET A 78 -9.61 -6.76 0.29
CA MET A 78 -8.67 -5.90 1.02
C MET A 78 -8.43 -6.40 2.45
N ARG A 79 -7.20 -6.22 2.95
CA ARG A 79 -6.91 -6.29 4.38
C ARG A 79 -7.04 -4.88 4.97
N ALA A 80 -7.75 -4.77 6.08
CA ALA A 80 -7.86 -3.53 6.85
C ALA A 80 -7.55 -3.82 8.32
N ILE A 81 -7.03 -2.83 8.99
CA ILE A 81 -6.74 -2.84 10.42
C ILE A 81 -8.01 -2.50 11.18
#